data_1840f9c873c8549ee72ac04458e53361
#
_entry.id   1840f9c873c8549ee72ac04458e53361
#
_cell.length_a   1.000
_cell.length_b   1.000
_cell.length_c   1.000
_cell.angle_alpha   90.00
_cell.angle_beta   90.00
_cell.angle_gamma   90.00
#
_symmetry.space_group_name_H-M   'P 1'
#
loop_
_entity.id
_entity.type
_entity.pdbx_description
1 polymer ?
#
loop_
_entity_poly.entity_id
_entity_poly.type
_entity_poly.pdbx_seq_one_letter_code
_entity_poly.pdbx_strand_id
1 'polypeptide(L)'
;MTLRLHDYLPSGNGYKVRLLLTQLGIAFERIEYDIDRGETRTPAFLENVNANGRVPVLETEEGEFLPESNAILFYLSSGTPLLPDDRLGRARALQWMFFEQYSIFSQNTWIRLLRLTDRGSFQRAIDAEECGRVPRVVELIAE
;
A
#
# COMPACT_ATOMS: atom_id res chain seq x y z
N MET A 1 15.02 4.39 19.62
CA MET A 1 15.07 5.06 18.30
C MET A 1 13.64 5.39 17.90
N THR A 2 13.42 6.16 16.84
CA THR A 2 12.07 6.52 16.37
C THR A 2 11.77 5.67 15.14
N LEU A 3 10.52 5.20 14.97
CA LEU A 3 10.08 4.54 13.74
C LEU A 3 10.34 5.43 12.53
N ARG A 4 10.83 4.87 11.43
CA ARG A 4 10.99 5.59 10.17
C ARG A 4 10.19 4.93 9.05
N LEU A 5 9.46 5.74 8.29
CA LEU A 5 8.70 5.30 7.13
C LEU A 5 9.39 5.77 5.85
N HIS A 6 10.00 4.86 5.13
CA HIS A 6 10.53 5.07 3.79
C HIS A 6 9.34 5.09 2.81
N ASP A 7 9.10 6.23 2.17
CA ASP A 7 7.84 6.50 1.50
C ASP A 7 7.99 7.36 0.24
N TYR A 8 6.91 7.45 -0.52
CA TYR A 8 6.68 8.40 -1.61
C TYR A 8 5.30 9.01 -1.41
N LEU A 9 5.22 10.34 -1.22
CA LEU A 9 3.99 11.02 -0.82
C LEU A 9 2.77 10.71 -1.70
N PRO A 10 2.89 10.62 -3.06
CA PRO A 10 1.78 10.25 -3.93
C PRO A 10 1.39 8.76 -3.88
N SER A 11 2.13 7.92 -3.16
CA SER A 11 1.85 6.48 -3.07
C SER A 11 0.58 6.19 -2.27
N GLY A 12 -0.39 5.50 -2.88
CA GLY A 12 -1.58 5.00 -2.18
C GLY A 12 -1.22 3.97 -1.09
N ASN A 13 -0.24 3.09 -1.34
CA ASN A 13 0.26 2.15 -0.34
C ASN A 13 0.98 2.85 0.82
N GLY A 14 1.74 3.91 0.54
CA GLY A 14 2.34 4.75 1.57
C GLY A 14 1.27 5.49 2.38
N TYR A 15 0.24 6.00 1.70
CA TYR A 15 -0.87 6.71 2.35
C TYR A 15 -1.56 5.86 3.43
N LYS A 16 -1.89 4.61 3.16
CA LYS A 16 -2.59 3.75 4.14
C LYS A 16 -1.74 3.48 5.40
N VAL A 17 -0.42 3.40 5.27
CA VAL A 17 0.50 3.27 6.41
C VAL A 17 0.55 4.56 7.23
N ARG A 18 0.69 5.72 6.56
CA ARG A 18 0.63 7.03 7.23
C ARG A 18 -0.67 7.23 7.99
N LEU A 19 -1.79 6.84 7.37
CA LEU A 19 -3.12 6.95 7.99
C LEU A 19 -3.19 6.10 9.27
N LEU A 20 -2.73 4.85 9.23
CA LEU A 20 -2.74 3.98 10.40
C LEU A 20 -1.84 4.52 11.53
N LEU A 21 -0.61 4.92 11.21
CA LEU A 21 0.31 5.53 12.18
C LEU A 21 -0.33 6.75 12.87
N THR A 22 -1.01 7.60 12.08
CA THR A 22 -1.73 8.77 12.61
C THR A 22 -2.91 8.37 13.50
N GLN A 23 -3.71 7.38 13.09
CA GLN A 23 -4.86 6.89 13.88
C GLN A 23 -4.43 6.26 15.20
N LEU A 24 -3.28 5.60 15.23
CA LEU A 24 -2.71 5.00 16.44
C LEU A 24 -1.95 6.03 17.32
N GLY A 25 -1.76 7.26 16.84
CA GLY A 25 -0.97 8.26 17.55
C GLY A 25 0.51 7.93 17.66
N ILE A 26 1.03 7.08 16.74
CA ILE A 26 2.43 6.66 16.73
C ILE A 26 3.27 7.71 16.01
N ALA A 27 4.27 8.28 16.72
CA ALA A 27 5.22 9.21 16.12
C ALA A 27 6.19 8.47 15.20
N PHE A 28 6.46 9.04 14.04
CA PHE A 28 7.39 8.48 13.06
C PHE A 28 8.08 9.59 12.25
N GLU A 29 9.28 9.29 11.75
CA GLU A 29 9.99 10.09 10.78
C GLU A 29 9.68 9.57 9.38
N ARG A 30 9.39 10.46 8.43
CA ARG A 30 9.16 10.07 7.03
C ARG A 30 10.42 10.35 6.19
N ILE A 31 10.94 9.30 5.55
CA ILE A 31 12.04 9.38 4.59
C ILE A 31 11.44 9.35 3.19
N GLU A 32 11.46 10.48 2.50
CA GLU A 32 10.89 10.61 1.16
C GLU A 32 11.83 10.10 0.09
N TYR A 33 11.27 9.40 -0.90
CA TYR A 33 11.96 8.96 -2.12
C TYR A 33 11.16 9.38 -3.36
N ASP A 34 11.82 9.94 -4.34
CA ASP A 34 11.24 10.20 -5.66
C ASP A 34 11.37 8.95 -6.54
N ILE A 35 10.27 8.17 -6.64
CA ILE A 35 10.25 6.94 -7.45
C ILE A 35 10.33 7.25 -8.95
N ASP A 36 9.86 8.43 -9.38
CA ASP A 36 9.87 8.83 -10.79
C ASP A 36 11.30 9.15 -11.24
N ARG A 37 12.17 9.57 -10.31
CA ARG A 37 13.61 9.73 -10.52
C ARG A 37 14.43 8.47 -10.28
N GLY A 38 13.79 7.37 -9.91
CA GLY A 38 14.46 6.10 -9.70
C GLY A 38 15.22 5.99 -8.38
N GLU A 39 14.95 6.82 -7.38
CA GLU A 39 15.68 6.81 -6.10
C GLU A 39 15.55 5.48 -5.35
N THR A 40 14.45 4.74 -5.54
CA THR A 40 14.27 3.39 -4.99
C THR A 40 14.97 2.30 -5.81
N ARG A 41 15.65 2.65 -6.89
CA ARG A 41 16.42 1.72 -7.75
C ARG A 41 17.93 1.91 -7.61
N THR A 42 18.38 2.75 -6.73
CA THR A 42 19.80 2.93 -6.42
C THR A 42 20.37 1.70 -5.71
N PRO A 43 21.66 1.35 -5.92
CA PRO A 43 22.28 0.25 -5.18
C PRO A 43 22.12 0.40 -3.66
N ALA A 44 22.28 1.59 -3.13
CA ALA A 44 22.14 1.87 -1.70
C ALA A 44 20.74 1.53 -1.18
N PHE A 45 19.67 1.86 -1.91
CA PHE A 45 18.31 1.50 -1.51
C PHE A 45 18.08 -0.01 -1.61
N LEU A 46 18.51 -0.63 -2.72
CA LEU A 46 18.27 -2.06 -2.96
C LEU A 46 19.01 -2.96 -1.96
N GLU A 47 20.20 -2.55 -1.54
CA GLU A 47 21.02 -3.31 -0.59
C GLU A 47 20.60 -3.10 0.87
N ASN A 48 20.18 -1.87 1.24
CA ASN A 48 20.02 -1.51 2.65
C ASN A 48 18.56 -1.29 3.07
N VAL A 49 17.61 -1.10 2.15
CA VAL A 49 16.21 -0.79 2.50
C VAL A 49 15.26 -1.86 1.99
N ASN A 50 15.24 -2.09 0.66
CA ASN A 50 14.35 -3.09 0.07
C ASN A 50 14.86 -3.54 -1.29
N ALA A 51 15.28 -4.79 -1.38
CA ALA A 51 15.77 -5.40 -2.62
C ALA A 51 14.76 -5.38 -3.78
N ASN A 52 13.45 -5.26 -3.50
CA ASN A 52 12.41 -5.11 -4.51
C ASN A 52 12.32 -3.69 -5.09
N GLY A 53 13.03 -2.71 -4.52
CA GLY A 53 13.01 -1.32 -4.97
C GLY A 53 11.63 -0.66 -4.87
N ARG A 54 10.86 -0.99 -3.83
CA ARG A 54 9.50 -0.48 -3.59
C ARG A 54 9.37 0.17 -2.23
N VAL A 55 8.47 1.14 -2.15
CA VAL A 55 7.99 1.77 -0.93
C VAL A 55 6.47 1.53 -0.79
N PRO A 56 5.88 1.57 0.42
CA PRO A 56 6.51 1.91 1.70
C PRO A 56 7.35 0.77 2.30
N VAL A 57 8.31 1.16 3.14
CA VAL A 57 9.04 0.26 4.03
C VAL A 57 9.05 0.88 5.42
N LEU A 58 8.73 0.11 6.45
CA LEU A 58 8.85 0.54 7.84
C LEU A 58 10.23 0.13 8.37
N GLU A 59 10.99 1.07 8.85
CA GLU A 59 12.19 0.81 9.65
C GLU A 59 11.80 0.89 11.13
N THR A 60 11.97 -0.23 11.83
CA THR A 60 11.60 -0.35 13.24
C THR A 60 12.59 0.34 14.15
N GLU A 61 12.25 0.46 15.43
CA GLU A 61 13.16 1.06 16.44
C GLU A 61 14.43 0.24 16.65
N GLU A 62 14.38 -1.07 16.33
CA GLU A 62 15.51 -1.99 16.37
C GLU A 62 16.40 -1.92 15.11
N GLY A 63 15.97 -1.16 14.08
CA GLY A 63 16.68 -1.01 12.81
C GLY A 63 16.35 -2.11 11.80
N GLU A 64 15.26 -2.87 12.01
CA GLU A 64 14.78 -3.87 11.05
C GLU A 64 13.90 -3.22 9.98
N PHE A 65 14.02 -3.67 8.74
CA PHE A 65 13.24 -3.18 7.62
C PHE A 65 12.10 -4.13 7.28
N LEU A 66 10.87 -3.64 7.40
CA LEU A 66 9.65 -4.37 7.05
C LEU A 66 9.03 -3.78 5.77
N PRO A 67 9.20 -4.40 4.60
CA PRO A 67 8.50 -4.02 3.38
C PRO A 67 7.07 -4.58 3.35
N GLU A 68 6.30 -4.22 2.32
CA GLU A 68 4.90 -4.57 2.06
C GLU A 68 3.91 -3.84 2.98
N SER A 69 3.16 -2.92 2.38
CA SER A 69 2.23 -2.05 3.13
C SER A 69 1.24 -2.82 4.00
N ASN A 70 0.69 -3.96 3.53
CA ASN A 70 -0.24 -4.75 4.31
C ASN A 70 0.43 -5.53 5.46
N ALA A 71 1.70 -5.92 5.30
CA ALA A 71 2.49 -6.47 6.39
C ALA A 71 2.75 -5.41 7.48
N ILE A 72 3.06 -4.18 7.04
CA ILE A 72 3.23 -3.02 7.95
C ILE A 72 1.93 -2.74 8.71
N LEU A 73 0.78 -2.70 8.01
CA LEU A 73 -0.52 -2.51 8.66
C LEU A 73 -0.80 -3.59 9.70
N PHE A 74 -0.55 -4.86 9.36
CA PHE A 74 -0.76 -5.97 10.26
C PHE A 74 0.15 -5.91 11.49
N TYR A 75 1.42 -5.56 11.29
CA TYR A 75 2.39 -5.38 12.36
C TYR A 75 1.98 -4.28 13.33
N LEU A 76 1.69 -3.07 12.81
CA LEU A 76 1.34 -1.90 13.62
C LEU A 76 -0.01 -2.03 14.34
N SER A 77 -0.97 -2.74 13.75
CA SER A 77 -2.29 -2.94 14.36
C SER A 77 -2.34 -4.08 15.37
N SER A 78 -1.31 -4.89 15.48
CA SER A 78 -1.25 -6.00 16.46
C SER A 78 -1.31 -5.46 17.89
N GLY A 79 -2.22 -6.03 18.71
CA GLY A 79 -2.44 -5.58 20.09
C GLY A 79 -3.23 -4.27 20.21
N THR A 80 -3.82 -3.78 19.13
CA THR A 80 -4.69 -2.60 19.12
C THR A 80 -6.14 -2.99 18.80
N PRO A 81 -7.15 -2.14 19.09
CA PRO A 81 -8.54 -2.41 18.72
C PRO A 81 -8.81 -2.51 17.21
N LEU A 82 -7.84 -2.16 16.37
CA LEU A 82 -7.97 -2.17 14.91
C LEU A 82 -7.72 -3.54 14.29
N LEU A 83 -7.15 -4.49 15.05
CA LEU A 83 -6.97 -5.87 14.60
C LEU A 83 -7.60 -6.83 15.64
N PRO A 84 -8.55 -7.67 15.24
CA PRO A 84 -9.13 -8.68 16.13
C PRO A 84 -8.08 -9.62 16.74
N ASP A 85 -8.30 -10.03 17.98
CA ASP A 85 -7.40 -10.97 18.67
C ASP A 85 -7.73 -12.44 18.34
N ASP A 86 -8.98 -12.73 17.95
CA ASP A 86 -9.42 -14.07 17.64
C ASP A 86 -8.90 -14.54 16.27
N ARG A 87 -8.71 -15.85 16.15
CA ARG A 87 -8.13 -16.47 14.96
C ARG A 87 -8.91 -16.18 13.67
N LEU A 88 -10.25 -16.19 13.73
CA LEU A 88 -11.09 -15.98 12.56
C LEU A 88 -11.11 -14.51 12.15
N GLY A 89 -11.22 -13.61 13.13
CA GLY A 89 -11.16 -12.16 12.90
C GLY A 89 -9.84 -11.75 12.24
N ARG A 90 -8.71 -12.27 12.73
CA ARG A 90 -7.39 -12.04 12.12
C ARG A 90 -7.32 -12.56 10.67
N ALA A 91 -7.88 -13.75 10.42
CA ALA A 91 -7.92 -14.32 9.07
C ALA A 91 -8.79 -13.47 8.12
N ARG A 92 -9.92 -12.93 8.60
CA ARG A 92 -10.77 -12.01 7.83
C ARG A 92 -10.08 -10.68 7.54
N ALA A 93 -9.34 -10.13 8.50
CA ALA A 93 -8.53 -8.93 8.27
C ALA A 93 -7.50 -9.16 7.14
N LEU A 94 -6.76 -10.28 7.18
CA LEU A 94 -5.84 -10.67 6.11
C LEU A 94 -6.57 -10.89 4.77
N GLN A 95 -7.75 -11.50 4.77
CA GLN A 95 -8.55 -11.68 3.56
C GLN A 95 -8.84 -10.34 2.88
N TRP A 96 -9.24 -9.32 3.65
CA TRP A 96 -9.50 -7.98 3.11
C TRP A 96 -8.23 -7.27 2.65
N MET A 97 -7.11 -7.45 3.36
CA MET A 97 -5.80 -6.91 2.94
C MET A 97 -5.34 -7.51 1.60
N PHE A 98 -5.52 -8.82 1.39
CA PHE A 98 -5.21 -9.45 0.11
C PHE A 98 -6.15 -9.03 -0.99
N PHE A 99 -7.46 -8.92 -0.69
CA PHE A 99 -8.45 -8.45 -1.65
C PHE A 99 -8.15 -7.00 -2.09
N GLU A 100 -7.83 -6.11 -1.16
CA GLU A 100 -7.45 -4.73 -1.46
C GLU A 100 -6.25 -4.69 -2.41
N GLN A 101 -5.17 -5.39 -2.08
CA GLN A 101 -3.94 -5.35 -2.83
C GLN A 101 -4.07 -5.95 -4.23
N TYR A 102 -4.79 -7.06 -4.36
CA TYR A 102 -4.94 -7.76 -5.64
C TYR A 102 -6.07 -7.20 -6.49
N SER A 103 -7.24 -6.94 -5.90
CA SER A 103 -8.46 -6.62 -6.66
C SER A 103 -8.71 -5.12 -6.79
N ILE A 104 -8.38 -4.31 -5.79
CA ILE A 104 -8.65 -2.87 -5.80
C ILE A 104 -7.42 -2.09 -6.27
N PHE A 105 -6.27 -2.31 -5.64
CA PHE A 105 -5.09 -1.50 -5.88
C PHE A 105 -4.54 -1.68 -7.31
N SER A 106 -4.46 -2.91 -7.79
CA SER A 106 -3.98 -3.19 -9.14
C SER A 106 -4.85 -2.52 -10.22
N GLN A 107 -6.16 -2.55 -10.05
CA GLN A 107 -7.13 -1.93 -10.96
C GLN A 107 -7.06 -0.40 -10.93
N ASN A 108 -7.00 0.19 -9.74
CA ASN A 108 -6.85 1.64 -9.59
C ASN A 108 -5.54 2.16 -10.17
N THR A 109 -4.47 1.41 -10.09
CA THR A 109 -3.17 1.75 -10.71
C THR A 109 -3.29 1.77 -12.23
N TRP A 110 -3.95 0.78 -12.83
CA TRP A 110 -4.22 0.75 -14.27
C TRP A 110 -5.09 1.92 -14.73
N ILE A 111 -6.18 2.20 -14.02
CA ILE A 111 -7.06 3.33 -14.32
C ILE A 111 -6.30 4.66 -14.23
N ARG A 112 -5.47 4.83 -13.22
CA ARG A 112 -4.65 6.04 -13.06
C ARG A 112 -3.62 6.18 -14.20
N LEU A 113 -2.94 5.09 -14.54
CA LEU A 113 -1.97 5.07 -15.63
C LEU A 113 -2.63 5.42 -16.97
N LEU A 114 -3.77 4.81 -17.29
CA LEU A 114 -4.52 5.10 -18.52
C LEU A 114 -4.99 6.55 -18.58
N ARG A 115 -5.45 7.14 -17.46
CA ARG A 115 -5.84 8.56 -17.41
C ARG A 115 -4.67 9.51 -17.67
N LEU A 116 -3.45 9.14 -17.27
CA LEU A 116 -2.25 9.93 -17.44
C LEU A 116 -1.66 9.82 -18.86
N THR A 117 -1.83 8.66 -19.49
CA THR A 117 -1.19 8.38 -20.78
C THR A 117 -2.04 8.75 -21.99
N ASP A 118 -3.33 8.48 -21.98
CA ASP A 118 -4.24 8.82 -23.09
C ASP A 118 -5.72 8.62 -22.71
N ARG A 119 -6.53 9.68 -22.87
CA ARG A 119 -7.97 9.62 -22.63
C ARG A 119 -8.72 8.64 -23.53
N GLY A 120 -8.27 8.48 -24.79
CA GLY A 120 -8.87 7.52 -25.71
C GLY A 120 -8.59 6.07 -25.33
N SER A 121 -7.40 5.75 -24.83
CA SER A 121 -7.05 4.44 -24.30
C SER A 121 -7.82 4.11 -23.02
N PHE A 122 -8.07 5.12 -22.18
CA PHE A 122 -8.91 4.96 -21.00
C PHE A 122 -10.35 4.58 -21.36
N GLN A 123 -10.96 5.27 -22.34
CA GLN A 123 -12.32 4.95 -22.78
C GLN A 123 -12.41 3.56 -23.39
N ARG A 124 -11.45 3.17 -24.22
CA ARG A 124 -11.38 1.80 -24.77
C ARG A 124 -11.24 0.71 -23.69
N ALA A 125 -10.48 1.00 -22.63
CA ALA A 125 -10.33 0.06 -21.50
C ALA A 125 -11.61 -0.06 -20.67
N ILE A 126 -12.38 1.02 -20.53
CA ILE A 126 -13.70 1.00 -19.88
C ILE A 126 -14.70 0.18 -20.73
N ASP A 127 -14.67 0.36 -22.05
CA ASP A 127 -15.57 -0.30 -22.99
C ASP A 127 -15.19 -1.78 -23.22
N ALA A 128 -13.96 -2.19 -22.87
CA ALA A 128 -13.54 -3.58 -22.95
C ALA A 128 -14.11 -4.40 -21.76
N GLU A 129 -14.59 -5.63 -22.05
CA GLU A 129 -15.17 -6.54 -21.04
C GLU A 129 -14.23 -6.81 -19.83
N GLU A 130 -12.95 -6.57 -19.95
CA GLU A 130 -11.98 -6.67 -18.85
C GLU A 130 -12.23 -5.67 -17.70
N CYS A 131 -12.92 -4.57 -17.97
CA CYS A 131 -13.30 -3.55 -16.96
C CYS A 131 -14.56 -3.91 -16.17
N GLY A 132 -15.28 -4.98 -16.52
CA GLY A 132 -16.49 -5.44 -15.82
C GLY A 132 -16.26 -5.88 -14.37
N ARG A 133 -15.00 -5.94 -13.92
CA ARG A 133 -14.65 -6.26 -12.52
C ARG A 133 -14.71 -5.07 -11.56
N VAL A 134 -14.54 -3.85 -12.06
CA VAL A 134 -14.52 -2.65 -11.20
C VAL A 134 -15.89 -2.30 -10.64
N PRO A 135 -17.00 -2.31 -11.41
CA PRO A 135 -18.35 -2.11 -10.86
C PRO A 135 -18.70 -3.15 -9.80
N ARG A 136 -18.37 -4.42 -10.04
CA ARG A 136 -18.67 -5.52 -9.11
C ARG A 136 -17.91 -5.41 -7.79
N VAL A 137 -16.68 -4.86 -7.79
CA VAL A 137 -15.89 -4.61 -6.58
C VAL A 137 -16.51 -3.48 -5.77
N VAL A 138 -16.98 -2.41 -6.43
CA VAL A 138 -17.66 -1.28 -5.77
C VAL A 138 -18.97 -1.72 -5.14
N GLU A 139 -19.77 -2.56 -5.83
CA GLU A 139 -20.99 -3.15 -5.29
C GLU A 139 -20.75 -4.00 -4.05
N LEU A 140 -19.71 -4.86 -4.06
CA LEU A 140 -19.34 -5.72 -2.92
C LEU A 140 -18.86 -4.95 -1.68
N ILE A 141 -18.39 -3.72 -1.83
CA ILE A 141 -17.97 -2.86 -0.71
C ILE A 141 -19.16 -2.09 -0.13
N ALA A 142 -20.24 -1.90 -0.92
CA ALA A 142 -21.42 -1.17 -0.53
C ALA A 142 -22.47 -2.04 0.22
N GLU A 143 -22.33 -3.37 0.20
CA GLU A 143 -23.09 -4.35 0.99
C GLU A 143 -22.42 -4.62 2.35
#